data_fba7154e2c45200932db48bea2589721
#
_entry.id   fba7154e2c45200932db48bea2589721
#
_cell.length_a   1.000
_cell.length_b   1.000
_cell.length_c   1.000
_cell.angle_alpha   90.00
_cell.angle_beta   90.00
_cell.angle_gamma   90.00
#
_symmetry.space_group_name_H-M   'P 1'
#
loop_
_entity.id
_entity.type
_entity.pdbx_description
1 polymer ?
#
loop_
_entity_poly.entity_id
_entity_poly.type
_entity_poly.pdbx_seq_one_letter_code
_entity_poly.pdbx_strand_id
1 'polypeptide(L)'
;MQFLDEKVWQAVEIGWTKPKEAPADWDEAKIKAINFNNRALNALFSAVTNEEFKKISFTETAQEAWTILQTTYEDTKAVKDSKFQRLTTSFEEIKMEDDESFDEFYAKLKDIVNSAFNLGETIPESKIVRKVLRSLPERFHAKITAIEE
;
A
#
# COMPACT_ATOMS: atom_id res chain seq x y z
N MET A 1 -8.34 9.18 13.08
CA MET A 1 -8.23 8.53 14.42
C MET A 1 -8.03 9.50 15.59
N GLN A 2 -8.31 10.77 15.40
CA GLN A 2 -8.15 11.82 16.43
C GLN A 2 -9.22 11.84 17.54
N PHE A 3 -10.12 10.87 17.63
CA PHE A 3 -11.26 10.89 18.56
C PHE A 3 -11.32 9.72 19.52
N LEU A 4 -10.28 8.90 19.62
CA LEU A 4 -10.21 7.88 20.65
C LEU A 4 -9.55 8.48 21.89
N ASP A 5 -10.24 8.38 23.02
CA ASP A 5 -9.69 8.65 24.35
C ASP A 5 -8.36 7.89 24.50
N GLU A 6 -7.35 8.52 25.09
CA GLU A 6 -6.02 7.93 25.30
C GLU A 6 -6.10 6.54 25.96
N LYS A 7 -7.05 6.34 26.88
CA LYS A 7 -7.28 5.06 27.54
C LYS A 7 -7.82 3.98 26.62
N VAL A 8 -8.62 4.37 25.63
CA VAL A 8 -9.10 3.46 24.59
C VAL A 8 -7.96 3.04 23.67
N TRP A 9 -7.07 3.99 23.34
CA TRP A 9 -5.89 3.67 22.55
C TRP A 9 -4.90 2.76 23.29
N GLN A 10 -4.74 2.93 24.60
CA GLN A 10 -3.95 2.01 25.41
C GLN A 10 -4.43 0.56 25.33
N ALA A 11 -5.73 0.31 25.15
CA ALA A 11 -6.24 -1.05 24.94
C ALA A 11 -5.76 -1.69 23.62
N VAL A 12 -5.43 -0.86 22.63
CA VAL A 12 -4.81 -1.31 21.36
C VAL A 12 -3.32 -1.62 21.54
N GLU A 13 -2.59 -0.73 22.21
CA GLU A 13 -1.13 -0.83 22.38
C GLU A 13 -0.73 -1.90 23.39
N ILE A 14 -1.33 -1.88 24.56
CA ILE A 14 -0.98 -2.76 25.72
C ILE A 14 -1.75 -4.08 25.63
N GLY A 15 -2.94 -4.04 25.07
CA GLY A 15 -3.84 -5.17 24.98
C GLY A 15 -4.70 -5.36 26.26
N TRP A 16 -5.63 -6.29 26.14
CA TRP A 16 -6.48 -6.72 27.22
C TRP A 16 -6.51 -8.25 27.26
N THR A 17 -6.36 -8.80 28.46
CA THR A 17 -6.47 -10.23 28.68
C THR A 17 -7.75 -10.53 29.45
N LYS A 18 -8.57 -11.44 28.92
CA LYS A 18 -9.79 -11.87 29.58
C LYS A 18 -9.47 -12.47 30.95
N PRO A 19 -10.05 -11.94 32.05
CA PRO A 19 -9.89 -12.54 33.37
C PRO A 19 -10.40 -13.98 33.41
N LYS A 20 -9.78 -14.80 34.23
CA LYS A 20 -10.16 -16.21 34.40
C LYS A 20 -11.43 -16.37 35.25
N GLU A 21 -11.72 -15.37 36.09
CA GLU A 21 -12.90 -15.35 36.94
C GLU A 21 -14.19 -15.11 36.15
N ALA A 22 -15.31 -15.54 36.66
CA ALA A 22 -16.62 -15.28 36.06
C ALA A 22 -16.89 -13.76 36.00
N PRO A 23 -17.62 -13.26 34.97
CA PRO A 23 -17.89 -11.81 34.83
C PRO A 23 -18.61 -11.20 36.06
N ALA A 24 -19.39 -11.99 36.81
CA ALA A 24 -20.05 -11.55 38.02
C ALA A 24 -19.07 -11.20 39.16
N ASP A 25 -17.84 -11.75 39.12
CA ASP A 25 -16.82 -11.56 40.17
C ASP A 25 -15.81 -10.48 39.77
N TRP A 26 -16.04 -9.77 38.65
CA TRP A 26 -15.12 -8.73 38.19
C TRP A 26 -15.24 -7.47 39.04
N ASP A 27 -14.11 -6.95 39.47
CA ASP A 27 -14.00 -5.64 40.08
C ASP A 27 -14.16 -4.49 39.06
N GLU A 28 -14.28 -3.26 39.57
CA GLU A 28 -14.45 -2.07 38.73
C GLU A 28 -13.33 -1.88 37.71
N ALA A 29 -12.10 -2.23 38.05
CA ALA A 29 -10.95 -2.10 37.17
C ALA A 29 -11.05 -3.06 35.97
N LYS A 30 -11.45 -4.31 36.21
CA LYS A 30 -11.66 -5.31 35.14
C LYS A 30 -12.82 -4.92 34.23
N ILE A 31 -13.91 -4.38 34.78
CA ILE A 31 -15.05 -3.88 34.02
C ILE A 31 -14.66 -2.69 33.13
N LYS A 32 -13.86 -1.75 33.66
CA LYS A 32 -13.34 -0.62 32.87
C LYS A 32 -12.43 -1.09 31.75
N ALA A 33 -11.54 -2.04 32.04
CA ALA A 33 -10.61 -2.57 31.06
C ALA A 33 -11.30 -3.23 29.86
N ILE A 34 -12.34 -4.06 30.08
CA ILE A 34 -13.11 -4.65 28.99
C ILE A 34 -13.90 -3.59 28.20
N ASN A 35 -14.43 -2.58 28.88
CA ASN A 35 -15.12 -1.49 28.21
C ASN A 35 -14.20 -0.71 27.28
N PHE A 36 -12.96 -0.43 27.68
CA PHE A 36 -11.97 0.20 26.79
C PHE A 36 -11.61 -0.69 25.61
N ASN A 37 -11.42 -2.00 25.82
CA ASN A 37 -11.18 -2.96 24.76
C ASN A 37 -12.35 -2.96 23.75
N ASN A 38 -13.59 -3.07 24.24
CA ASN A 38 -14.77 -3.11 23.38
C ASN A 38 -14.96 -1.81 22.59
N ARG A 39 -14.71 -0.66 23.21
CA ARG A 39 -14.76 0.64 22.51
C ARG A 39 -13.70 0.73 21.42
N ALA A 40 -12.48 0.29 21.70
CA ALA A 40 -11.40 0.25 20.71
C ALA A 40 -11.74 -0.71 19.57
N LEU A 41 -12.22 -1.90 19.87
CA LEU A 41 -12.60 -2.91 18.88
C LEU A 41 -13.74 -2.42 17.98
N ASN A 42 -14.78 -1.81 18.56
CA ASN A 42 -15.88 -1.21 17.80
C ASN A 42 -15.40 -0.07 16.90
N ALA A 43 -14.47 0.76 17.36
CA ALA A 43 -13.89 1.82 16.56
C ALA A 43 -13.11 1.26 15.35
N LEU A 44 -12.32 0.20 15.55
CA LEU A 44 -11.64 -0.48 14.46
C LEU A 44 -12.61 -1.08 13.44
N PHE A 45 -13.63 -1.79 13.92
CA PHE A 45 -14.67 -2.38 13.04
C PHE A 45 -15.41 -1.34 12.20
N SER A 46 -15.63 -0.15 12.76
CA SER A 46 -16.33 0.94 12.06
C SER A 46 -15.45 1.68 11.06
N ALA A 47 -14.13 1.62 11.20
CA ALA A 47 -13.18 2.39 10.43
C ALA A 47 -12.62 1.64 9.21
N VAL A 48 -12.86 0.34 9.10
CA VAL A 48 -12.26 -0.51 8.05
C VAL A 48 -13.26 -0.84 6.94
N THR A 49 -12.72 -1.28 5.80
CA THR A 49 -13.53 -1.78 4.69
C THR A 49 -14.16 -3.15 5.03
N ASN A 50 -15.16 -3.56 4.25
CA ASN A 50 -15.79 -4.87 4.42
C ASN A 50 -14.80 -6.04 4.30
N GLU A 51 -13.79 -5.92 3.45
CA GLU A 51 -12.76 -6.96 3.27
C GLU A 51 -11.83 -7.05 4.47
N GLU A 52 -11.42 -5.92 5.01
CA GLU A 52 -10.62 -5.85 6.23
C GLU A 52 -11.41 -6.31 7.44
N PHE A 53 -12.68 -5.90 7.55
CA PHE A 53 -13.58 -6.35 8.62
C PHE A 53 -13.67 -7.87 8.69
N LYS A 54 -13.80 -8.57 7.57
CA LYS A 54 -13.84 -10.04 7.53
C LYS A 54 -12.60 -10.69 8.17
N LYS A 55 -11.45 -10.02 8.08
CA LYS A 55 -10.18 -10.52 8.64
C LYS A 55 -10.10 -10.36 10.16
N ILE A 56 -10.79 -9.37 10.72
CA ILE A 56 -10.72 -9.04 12.15
C ILE A 56 -12.00 -9.32 12.94
N SER A 57 -13.09 -9.67 12.26
CA SER A 57 -14.42 -9.85 12.87
C SER A 57 -14.48 -10.94 13.96
N PHE A 58 -13.57 -11.89 13.94
CA PHE A 58 -13.47 -12.98 14.90
C PHE A 58 -12.56 -12.67 16.10
N THR A 59 -11.88 -11.51 16.13
CA THR A 59 -11.01 -11.14 17.23
C THR A 59 -11.79 -10.69 18.46
N GLU A 60 -11.28 -11.03 19.64
CA GLU A 60 -11.87 -10.63 20.93
C GLU A 60 -11.17 -9.39 21.52
N THR A 61 -9.97 -9.08 21.06
CA THR A 61 -9.19 -7.95 21.55
C THR A 61 -8.86 -6.94 20.46
N ALA A 62 -8.88 -5.67 20.84
CA ALA A 62 -8.49 -4.59 19.92
C ALA A 62 -7.02 -4.68 19.50
N GLN A 63 -6.13 -5.18 20.37
CA GLN A 63 -4.73 -5.39 20.05
C GLN A 63 -4.56 -6.44 18.93
N GLU A 64 -5.25 -7.57 19.02
CA GLU A 64 -5.21 -8.62 18.01
C GLU A 64 -5.72 -8.10 16.65
N ALA A 65 -6.88 -7.42 16.65
CA ALA A 65 -7.43 -6.81 15.45
C ALA A 65 -6.45 -5.81 14.82
N TRP A 66 -5.83 -4.96 15.60
CA TRP A 66 -4.85 -3.99 15.15
C TRP A 66 -3.60 -4.65 14.55
N THR A 67 -3.09 -5.70 15.20
CA THR A 67 -1.94 -6.46 14.70
C THR A 67 -2.21 -7.10 13.35
N ILE A 68 -3.42 -7.68 13.15
CA ILE A 68 -3.83 -8.25 11.87
C ILE A 68 -3.88 -7.17 10.78
N LEU A 69 -4.44 -6.00 11.09
CA LEU A 69 -4.53 -4.87 10.15
C LEU A 69 -3.13 -4.34 9.78
N GLN A 70 -2.24 -4.17 10.75
CA GLN A 70 -0.86 -3.73 10.49
C GLN A 70 -0.13 -4.71 9.58
N THR A 71 -0.14 -5.99 9.90
CA THR A 71 0.50 -7.03 9.08
C THR A 71 -0.05 -7.04 7.66
N THR A 72 -1.38 -6.98 7.51
CA THR A 72 -2.03 -6.92 6.19
C THR A 72 -1.61 -5.68 5.39
N TYR A 73 -1.48 -4.53 6.04
CA TYR A 73 -1.05 -3.29 5.38
C TYR A 73 0.43 -3.36 4.96
N GLU A 74 1.30 -3.86 5.82
CA GLU A 74 2.74 -4.01 5.54
C GLU A 74 2.97 -4.99 4.39
N ASP A 75 2.29 -6.13 4.37
CA ASP A 75 2.35 -7.10 3.29
C ASP A 75 1.88 -6.50 1.96
N THR A 76 0.80 -5.74 1.97
CA THR A 76 0.26 -5.07 0.78
C THR A 76 1.24 -4.01 0.26
N LYS A 77 1.87 -3.24 1.15
CA LYS A 77 2.89 -2.26 0.79
C LYS A 77 4.12 -2.94 0.20
N ALA A 78 4.64 -3.98 0.83
CA ALA A 78 5.81 -4.73 0.34
C ALA A 78 5.56 -5.32 -1.06
N VAL A 79 4.36 -5.83 -1.33
CA VAL A 79 3.97 -6.32 -2.66
C VAL A 79 3.93 -5.20 -3.68
N LYS A 80 3.37 -4.04 -3.34
CA LYS A 80 3.35 -2.86 -4.23
C LYS A 80 4.76 -2.35 -4.53
N ASP A 81 5.59 -2.22 -3.51
CA ASP A 81 6.98 -1.76 -3.65
C ASP A 81 7.79 -2.71 -4.55
N SER A 82 7.64 -4.02 -4.38
CA SER A 82 8.27 -5.04 -5.23
C SER A 82 7.81 -4.95 -6.68
N LYS A 83 6.51 -4.77 -6.93
CA LYS A 83 5.96 -4.57 -8.28
C LYS A 83 6.49 -3.29 -8.91
N PHE A 84 6.51 -2.20 -8.15
CA PHE A 84 7.04 -0.91 -8.64
C PHE A 84 8.52 -1.00 -8.97
N GLN A 85 9.32 -1.69 -8.17
CA GLN A 85 10.73 -1.90 -8.45
C GLN A 85 10.97 -2.69 -9.75
N ARG A 86 10.16 -3.71 -10.04
CA ARG A 86 10.20 -4.43 -11.32
C ARG A 86 9.85 -3.53 -12.49
N LEU A 87 8.84 -2.68 -12.35
CA LEU A 87 8.46 -1.71 -13.38
C LEU A 87 9.57 -0.68 -13.62
N THR A 88 10.23 -0.21 -12.58
CA THR A 88 11.38 0.69 -12.67
C THR A 88 12.52 0.05 -13.45
N THR A 89 12.85 -1.19 -13.16
CA THR A 89 13.87 -1.96 -13.92
C THR A 89 13.46 -2.10 -15.38
N SER A 90 12.21 -2.50 -15.66
CA SER A 90 11.70 -2.59 -17.03
C SER A 90 11.76 -1.25 -17.78
N PHE A 91 11.45 -0.14 -17.10
CA PHE A 91 11.56 1.20 -17.66
C PHE A 91 13.01 1.57 -17.97
N GLU A 92 13.97 1.19 -17.14
CA GLU A 92 15.37 1.46 -17.36
C GLU A 92 15.97 0.63 -18.50
N GLU A 93 15.53 -0.62 -18.64
CA GLU A 93 16.05 -1.56 -19.62
C GLU A 93 15.41 -1.45 -21.01
N ILE A 94 14.17 -0.95 -21.10
CA ILE A 94 13.45 -0.90 -22.38
C ILE A 94 14.19 -0.05 -23.42
N LYS A 95 14.36 -0.61 -24.61
CA LYS A 95 14.92 0.05 -25.79
C LYS A 95 14.11 -0.35 -27.02
N MET A 96 14.12 0.50 -28.03
CA MET A 96 13.52 0.17 -29.31
C MET A 96 14.47 -0.75 -30.08
N GLU A 97 13.95 -1.88 -30.56
CA GLU A 97 14.71 -2.81 -31.39
C GLU A 97 14.84 -2.27 -32.84
N ASP A 98 15.85 -2.78 -33.58
CA ASP A 98 16.16 -2.29 -34.93
C ASP A 98 15.04 -2.57 -35.94
N ASP A 99 14.30 -3.66 -35.76
CA ASP A 99 13.19 -4.08 -36.61
C ASP A 99 11.80 -3.66 -36.07
N GLU A 100 11.79 -3.00 -34.92
CA GLU A 100 10.55 -2.54 -34.26
C GLU A 100 10.10 -1.17 -34.79
N SER A 101 8.80 -0.96 -34.89
CA SER A 101 8.25 0.37 -35.14
C SER A 101 8.24 1.24 -33.89
N PHE A 102 8.24 2.56 -34.06
CA PHE A 102 8.13 3.48 -32.94
C PHE A 102 6.81 3.27 -32.17
N ASP A 103 5.72 3.00 -32.84
CA ASP A 103 4.41 2.80 -32.21
C ASP A 103 4.41 1.54 -31.30
N GLU A 104 5.03 0.46 -31.74
CA GLU A 104 5.18 -0.76 -30.93
C GLU A 104 6.05 -0.52 -29.69
N PHE A 105 7.20 0.14 -29.86
CA PHE A 105 8.06 0.53 -28.73
C PHE A 105 7.33 1.44 -27.74
N TYR A 106 6.66 2.49 -28.26
CA TYR A 106 5.94 3.46 -27.43
C TYR A 106 4.78 2.82 -26.66
N ALA A 107 4.09 1.88 -27.29
CA ALA A 107 3.03 1.10 -26.62
C ALA A 107 3.57 0.32 -25.41
N LYS A 108 4.70 -0.36 -25.55
CA LYS A 108 5.36 -1.07 -24.44
C LYS A 108 5.76 -0.12 -23.31
N LEU A 109 6.35 1.03 -23.66
CA LEU A 109 6.75 2.05 -22.69
C LEU A 109 5.53 2.60 -21.95
N LYS A 110 4.45 2.87 -22.67
CA LYS A 110 3.19 3.36 -22.10
C LYS A 110 2.55 2.35 -21.15
N ASP A 111 2.63 1.07 -21.44
CA ASP A 111 2.14 0.00 -20.55
C ASP A 111 2.89 0.00 -19.21
N ILE A 112 4.20 0.21 -19.22
CA ILE A 112 5.01 0.34 -18.01
C ILE A 112 4.58 1.58 -17.20
N VAL A 113 4.41 2.72 -17.86
CA VAL A 113 3.98 3.99 -17.23
C VAL A 113 2.58 3.85 -16.61
N ASN A 114 1.64 3.25 -17.32
CA ASN A 114 0.28 3.03 -16.83
C ASN A 114 0.25 2.03 -15.66
N SER A 115 1.07 0.99 -15.70
CA SER A 115 1.19 0.02 -14.63
C SER A 115 1.75 0.65 -13.36
N ALA A 116 2.73 1.55 -13.47
CA ALA A 116 3.24 2.33 -12.35
C ALA A 116 2.16 3.25 -11.77
N PHE A 117 1.40 3.94 -12.63
CA PHE A 117 0.28 4.79 -12.21
C PHE A 117 -0.78 4.01 -11.42
N ASN A 118 -1.13 2.80 -11.85
CA ASN A 118 -2.07 1.92 -11.14
C ASN A 118 -1.57 1.48 -9.76
N LEU A 119 -0.27 1.52 -9.50
CA LEU A 119 0.33 1.30 -8.18
C LEU A 119 0.39 2.58 -7.32
N GLY A 120 -0.07 3.71 -7.85
CA GLY A 120 -0.03 5.00 -7.17
C GLY A 120 1.26 5.81 -7.42
N GLU A 121 2.10 5.37 -8.38
CA GLU A 121 3.38 6.02 -8.72
C GLU A 121 3.31 6.67 -10.10
N THR A 122 3.58 7.96 -10.16
CA THR A 122 3.57 8.72 -11.42
C THR A 122 4.99 8.93 -11.93
N ILE A 123 5.26 8.47 -13.15
CA ILE A 123 6.52 8.76 -13.85
C ILE A 123 6.37 10.12 -14.54
N PRO A 124 7.23 11.11 -14.23
CA PRO A 124 7.16 12.45 -14.85
C PRO A 124 7.31 12.39 -16.37
N GLU A 125 6.54 13.20 -17.09
CA GLU A 125 6.59 13.27 -18.55
C GLU A 125 8.00 13.57 -19.07
N SER A 126 8.73 14.47 -18.41
CA SER A 126 10.12 14.77 -18.75
C SER A 126 11.04 13.54 -18.71
N LYS A 127 10.79 12.62 -17.77
CA LYS A 127 11.55 11.36 -17.67
C LYS A 127 11.17 10.40 -18.79
N ILE A 128 9.90 10.36 -19.17
CA ILE A 128 9.41 9.54 -20.30
C ILE A 128 10.04 10.04 -21.60
N VAL A 129 10.01 11.34 -21.88
CA VAL A 129 10.60 11.95 -23.08
C VAL A 129 12.08 11.63 -23.18
N ARG A 130 12.85 11.81 -22.10
CA ARG A 130 14.29 11.47 -22.10
C ARG A 130 14.52 9.97 -22.36
N LYS A 131 13.67 9.12 -21.81
CA LYS A 131 13.75 7.68 -22.04
C LYS A 131 13.50 7.32 -23.50
N VAL A 132 12.50 7.92 -24.12
CA VAL A 132 12.21 7.77 -25.56
C VAL A 132 13.44 8.14 -26.38
N LEU A 133 13.98 9.35 -26.19
CA LEU A 133 15.11 9.84 -26.96
C LEU A 133 16.36 8.96 -26.86
N ARG A 134 16.64 8.45 -25.66
CA ARG A 134 17.79 7.57 -25.40
C ARG A 134 17.60 6.13 -25.87
N SER A 135 16.38 5.73 -26.14
CA SER A 135 16.03 4.36 -26.50
C SER A 135 15.91 4.15 -28.00
N LEU A 136 15.97 5.21 -28.80
CA LEU A 136 15.85 5.15 -30.26
C LEU A 136 17.13 4.63 -30.91
N PRO A 137 17.03 3.76 -31.96
CA PRO A 137 18.15 3.29 -32.73
C PRO A 137 18.90 4.42 -33.50
N GLU A 138 20.10 4.13 -33.97
CA GLU A 138 20.95 5.11 -34.73
C GLU A 138 20.24 5.76 -35.92
N ARG A 139 19.33 5.05 -36.58
CA ARG A 139 18.53 5.59 -37.70
C ARG A 139 17.75 6.85 -37.37
N PHE A 140 17.53 7.12 -36.06
CA PHE A 140 16.81 8.31 -35.57
C PHE A 140 17.73 9.43 -35.07
N HIS A 141 19.06 9.23 -35.04
CA HIS A 141 20.03 10.18 -34.45
C HIS A 141 19.91 11.60 -35.02
N ALA A 142 19.77 11.74 -36.34
CA ALA A 142 19.61 13.05 -36.96
C ALA A 142 18.32 13.79 -36.48
N LYS A 143 17.23 13.05 -36.23
CA LYS A 143 16.01 13.61 -35.70
C LYS A 143 16.12 13.97 -34.22
N ILE A 144 16.83 13.16 -33.43
CA ILE A 144 17.09 13.41 -32.02
C ILE A 144 17.87 14.71 -31.84
N THR A 145 18.95 14.89 -32.58
CA THR A 145 19.78 16.10 -32.55
C THR A 145 18.97 17.36 -32.85
N ALA A 146 18.04 17.29 -33.81
CA ALA A 146 17.16 18.40 -34.15
C ALA A 146 16.13 18.75 -33.07
N ILE A 147 15.78 17.79 -32.17
CA ILE A 147 14.84 18.01 -31.07
C ILE A 147 15.56 18.59 -29.84
N GLU A 148 16.84 18.25 -29.63
CA GLU A 148 17.64 18.69 -28.49
C GLU A 148 18.23 20.11 -28.68
N GLU A 149 18.21 20.66 -29.87
CA GLU A 149 18.56 22.05 -30.19
C GLU A 149 17.39 23.01 -29.93
#